data_24c8ef1f7f75052c8fd6f220bd40d964
#
_entry.id   24c8ef1f7f75052c8fd6f220bd40d964
#
_cell.length_a   1.000
_cell.length_b   1.000
_cell.length_c   1.000
_cell.angle_alpha   90.00
_cell.angle_beta   90.00
_cell.angle_gamma   90.00
#
_symmetry.space_group_name_H-M   'P 1'
#
loop_
_entity.id
_entity.type
_entity.pdbx_description
1 polymer ?
#
loop_
_entity_poly.entity_id
_entity_poly.type
_entity_poly.pdbx_seq_one_letter_code
_entity_poly.pdbx_strand_id
1 'polypeptide(L)'
;MTQHNASETTPGAGPLTGVRILDLSSVVMGPYATQILADLGADVIKVEPPSGDNMRAVGPMRNPGMGHLYLHLNRNKRSIVLDLKTAEGLDACLKLAESCDALLYNIRPQAMARLGLSYEAVAARNPVSYTH
;
A
#
# COMPACT_ATOMS: atom_id res chain seq x y z
N MET A 1 26.38 15.25 -34.59
CA MET A 1 25.01 15.19 -34.00
C MET A 1 24.93 13.92 -33.18
N THR A 2 25.13 14.02 -31.86
CA THR A 2 25.06 12.91 -30.91
C THR A 2 23.62 12.86 -30.42
N GLN A 3 22.87 11.83 -30.83
CA GLN A 3 21.54 11.56 -30.28
C GLN A 3 21.74 11.10 -28.84
N HIS A 4 21.31 11.91 -27.87
CA HIS A 4 21.10 11.47 -26.52
C HIS A 4 19.87 10.54 -26.54
N ASN A 5 20.12 9.23 -26.47
CA ASN A 5 19.11 8.27 -26.10
C ASN A 5 18.72 8.60 -24.64
N ALA A 6 17.62 9.31 -24.48
CA ALA A 6 16.95 9.35 -23.19
C ALA A 6 16.54 7.91 -22.91
N SER A 7 17.21 7.26 -21.95
CA SER A 7 16.78 5.98 -21.42
C SER A 7 15.35 6.20 -20.89
N GLU A 8 14.37 5.62 -21.59
CA GLU A 8 13.01 5.50 -21.04
C GLU A 8 13.13 4.73 -19.74
N THR A 9 13.09 5.44 -18.62
CA THR A 9 12.96 4.80 -17.32
C THR A 9 11.57 4.20 -17.26
N THR A 10 11.50 2.92 -17.52
CA THR A 10 10.26 2.15 -17.33
C THR A 10 9.80 2.35 -15.89
N PRO A 11 8.56 2.83 -15.64
CA PRO A 11 8.03 2.93 -14.28
C PRO A 11 8.19 1.58 -13.57
N GLY A 12 8.81 1.56 -12.39
CA GLY A 12 9.09 0.34 -11.64
C GLY A 12 10.46 -0.31 -11.90
N ALA A 13 11.38 0.34 -12.62
CA ALA A 13 12.75 -0.15 -12.73
C ALA A 13 13.53 0.18 -11.45
N GLY A 14 13.94 -0.85 -10.70
CA GLY A 14 14.69 -0.71 -9.45
C GLY A 14 14.99 -2.08 -8.83
N PRO A 15 15.73 -2.10 -7.70
CA PRO A 15 16.14 -3.36 -7.05
C PRO A 15 14.96 -4.22 -6.56
N LEU A 16 13.77 -3.62 -6.38
CA LEU A 16 12.55 -4.33 -5.97
C LEU A 16 11.57 -4.55 -7.13
N THR A 17 12.02 -4.46 -8.37
CA THR A 17 11.18 -4.77 -9.54
C THR A 17 10.66 -6.21 -9.44
N GLY A 18 9.33 -6.38 -9.57
CA GLY A 18 8.66 -7.67 -9.44
C GLY A 18 8.16 -7.99 -8.03
N VAL A 19 8.57 -7.23 -7.01
CA VAL A 19 8.03 -7.35 -5.66
C VAL A 19 6.72 -6.60 -5.54
N ARG A 20 5.68 -7.24 -5.03
CA ARG A 20 4.37 -6.63 -4.79
C ARG A 20 4.06 -6.58 -3.30
N ILE A 21 3.63 -5.41 -2.83
CA ILE A 21 3.35 -5.14 -1.42
C ILE A 21 1.91 -4.65 -1.25
N LEU A 22 1.17 -5.28 -0.34
CA LEU A 22 -0.14 -4.81 0.10
C LEU A 22 0.04 -3.93 1.34
N ASP A 23 -0.30 -2.65 1.21
CA ASP A 23 -0.11 -1.63 2.24
C ASP A 23 -1.44 -1.26 2.89
N LEU A 24 -1.67 -1.75 4.12
CA LEU A 24 -2.81 -1.40 4.98
C LEU A 24 -2.43 -0.36 6.04
N SER A 25 -1.26 0.26 5.92
CA SER A 25 -0.81 1.26 6.87
C SER A 25 -1.45 2.62 6.64
N SER A 26 -1.47 3.43 7.68
CA SER A 26 -2.02 4.78 7.66
C SER A 26 -1.12 5.76 8.41
N VAL A 27 -1.42 7.03 8.30
CA VAL A 27 -0.75 8.15 8.94
C VAL A 27 0.64 8.41 8.34
N VAL A 28 1.76 8.08 9.00
CA VAL A 28 3.10 8.49 8.54
C VAL A 28 4.06 7.31 8.38
N MET A 29 4.38 6.61 9.45
CA MET A 29 5.54 5.68 9.46
C MET A 29 5.40 4.49 8.50
N GLY A 30 4.25 3.83 8.51
CA GLY A 30 3.97 2.74 7.57
C GLY A 30 3.94 3.23 6.12
N PRO A 31 3.14 4.26 5.78
CA PRO A 31 3.14 4.85 4.43
C PRO A 31 4.52 5.32 3.97
N TYR A 32 5.34 5.87 4.85
CA TYR A 32 6.72 6.28 4.52
C TYR A 32 7.59 5.07 4.18
N ALA A 33 7.51 4.00 4.96
CA ALA A 33 8.26 2.78 4.69
C ALA A 33 7.88 2.19 3.31
N THR A 34 6.59 2.05 3.02
CA THR A 34 6.12 1.52 1.74
C THR A 34 6.36 2.45 0.57
N GLN A 35 6.42 3.77 0.81
CA GLN A 35 6.82 4.76 -0.20
C GLN A 35 8.28 4.57 -0.63
N ILE A 36 9.19 4.34 0.32
CA ILE A 36 10.61 4.03 0.01
C ILE A 36 10.70 2.76 -0.84
N LEU A 37 9.94 1.72 -0.49
CA LEU A 37 9.92 0.47 -1.25
C LEU A 37 9.35 0.68 -2.67
N ALA A 38 8.33 1.53 -2.81
CA ALA A 38 7.78 1.92 -4.12
C ALA A 38 8.80 2.69 -4.97
N ASP A 39 9.55 3.62 -4.36
CA ASP A 39 10.63 4.34 -5.05
C ASP A 39 11.76 3.41 -5.50
N LEU A 40 11.96 2.28 -4.81
CA LEU A 40 12.91 1.23 -5.19
C LEU A 40 12.35 0.25 -6.22
N GLY A 41 11.15 0.46 -6.73
CA GLY A 41 10.56 -0.31 -7.82
C GLY A 41 9.53 -1.36 -7.42
N ALA A 42 9.15 -1.46 -6.14
CA ALA A 42 8.07 -2.35 -5.72
C ALA A 42 6.70 -1.85 -6.23
N ASP A 43 5.83 -2.78 -6.61
CA ASP A 43 4.42 -2.52 -6.90
C ASP A 43 3.63 -2.47 -5.59
N VAL A 44 3.42 -1.26 -5.06
CA VAL A 44 2.71 -1.07 -3.78
C VAL A 44 1.25 -0.75 -4.01
N ILE A 45 0.36 -1.56 -3.45
CA ILE A 45 -1.09 -1.36 -3.46
C ILE A 45 -1.54 -0.93 -2.07
N LYS A 46 -1.93 0.35 -1.96
CA LYS A 46 -2.46 0.89 -0.71
C LYS A 46 -3.97 0.64 -0.63
N VAL A 47 -4.38 -0.01 0.45
CA VAL A 47 -5.80 -0.19 0.78
C VAL A 47 -6.24 0.94 1.72
N GLU A 48 -7.28 1.66 1.32
CA GLU A 48 -7.86 2.74 2.11
C GLU A 48 -9.30 2.40 2.50
N PRO A 49 -9.76 2.81 3.70
CA PRO A 49 -11.18 2.72 4.04
C PRO A 49 -12.01 3.70 3.16
N PRO A 50 -13.33 3.58 3.11
CA PRO A 50 -14.19 4.52 2.37
C PRO A 50 -14.01 5.99 2.74
N SER A 51 -13.59 6.27 3.98
CA SER A 51 -13.25 7.63 4.44
C SER A 51 -11.89 8.15 3.93
N GLY A 52 -11.08 7.29 3.34
CA GLY A 52 -9.69 7.59 2.97
C GLY A 52 -8.71 7.56 4.15
N ASP A 53 -7.43 7.70 3.84
CA ASP A 53 -6.39 7.90 4.85
C ASP A 53 -6.56 9.30 5.50
N ASN A 54 -6.44 9.38 6.83
CA ASN A 54 -6.57 10.64 7.57
C ASN A 54 -5.63 11.73 7.07
N MET A 55 -4.46 11.37 6.55
CA MET A 55 -3.48 12.33 6.02
C MET A 55 -3.96 13.05 4.76
N ARG A 56 -5.02 12.56 4.10
CA ARG A 56 -5.65 13.28 2.99
C ARG A 56 -6.24 14.64 3.41
N ALA A 57 -6.64 14.77 4.68
CA ALA A 57 -7.25 15.99 5.23
C ALA A 57 -6.28 16.85 6.04
N VAL A 58 -5.01 16.43 6.20
CA VAL A 58 -4.03 17.11 7.06
C VAL A 58 -3.13 18.05 6.25
N GLY A 59 -3.00 19.26 6.79
CA GLY A 59 -2.07 20.30 6.32
C GLY A 59 -2.58 21.10 5.12
N PRO A 60 -1.74 22.00 4.59
CA PRO A 60 -2.12 22.79 3.45
C PRO A 60 -2.37 21.87 2.24
N MET A 61 -3.44 22.14 1.52
CA MET A 61 -3.84 21.41 0.32
C MET A 61 -4.46 22.34 -0.70
N ARG A 62 -4.18 22.09 -1.96
CA ARG A 62 -4.79 22.87 -3.07
C ARG A 62 -6.20 22.35 -3.36
N ASN A 63 -6.39 21.06 -3.32
CA ASN A 63 -7.67 20.40 -3.59
C ASN A 63 -8.08 19.55 -2.38
N PRO A 64 -9.37 19.45 -2.06
CA PRO A 64 -9.85 18.58 -0.97
C PRO A 64 -9.35 17.15 -1.12
N GLY A 65 -8.91 16.54 -0.01
CA GLY A 65 -8.40 15.18 0.01
C GLY A 65 -6.95 15.01 -0.51
N MET A 66 -6.29 16.10 -0.87
CA MET A 66 -4.93 16.12 -1.41
C MET A 66 -3.95 16.74 -0.39
N GLY A 67 -4.02 16.33 0.86
CA GLY A 67 -3.11 16.77 1.91
C GLY A 67 -1.64 16.49 1.54
N HIS A 68 -0.76 17.45 1.81
CA HIS A 68 0.64 17.38 1.38
C HIS A 68 1.36 16.14 1.94
N LEU A 69 1.11 15.77 3.20
CA LEU A 69 1.68 14.55 3.79
C LEU A 69 1.20 13.30 3.04
N TYR A 70 -0.11 13.23 2.72
CA TYR A 70 -0.61 12.11 1.95
C TYR A 70 0.10 11.96 0.60
N LEU A 71 0.24 13.05 -0.14
CA LEU A 71 0.88 13.05 -1.46
C LEU A 71 2.35 12.63 -1.40
N HIS A 72 3.09 13.10 -0.40
CA HIS A 72 4.51 12.74 -0.24
C HIS A 72 4.71 11.30 0.18
N LEU A 73 3.91 10.81 1.15
CA LEU A 73 4.08 9.49 1.75
C LEU A 73 3.47 8.35 0.92
N ASN A 74 2.70 8.68 -0.11
CA ASN A 74 2.02 7.67 -0.93
C ASN A 74 2.31 7.80 -2.42
N ARG A 75 3.33 8.57 -2.80
CA ARG A 75 3.78 8.61 -4.21
C ARG A 75 4.24 7.23 -4.67
N ASN A 76 4.10 6.97 -5.96
CA ASN A 76 4.44 5.70 -6.61
C ASN A 76 3.61 4.49 -6.14
N LYS A 77 2.54 4.71 -5.38
CA LYS A 77 1.60 3.65 -4.98
C LYS A 77 0.35 3.70 -5.85
N ARG A 78 -0.25 2.54 -6.04
CA ARG A 78 -1.64 2.41 -6.47
C ARG A 78 -2.53 2.42 -5.24
N SER A 79 -3.72 3.00 -5.33
CA SER A 79 -4.69 3.03 -4.22
C SER A 79 -5.97 2.34 -4.62
N ILE A 80 -6.55 1.58 -3.67
CA ILE A 80 -7.87 0.98 -3.78
C ILE A 80 -8.65 1.25 -2.49
N VAL A 81 -9.94 1.55 -2.63
CA VAL A 81 -10.83 1.73 -1.50
C VAL A 81 -11.57 0.43 -1.24
N LEU A 82 -11.40 -0.13 -0.04
CA LEU A 82 -12.11 -1.33 0.42
C LEU A 82 -12.67 -1.09 1.83
N ASP A 83 -13.95 -1.41 2.02
CA ASP A 83 -14.51 -1.46 3.38
C ASP A 83 -14.25 -2.84 3.98
N LEU A 84 -13.18 -2.95 4.76
CA LEU A 84 -12.76 -4.20 5.41
C LEU A 84 -13.74 -4.68 6.51
N LYS A 85 -14.77 -3.90 6.82
CA LYS A 85 -15.84 -4.31 7.73
C LYS A 85 -16.94 -5.09 7.03
N THR A 86 -16.96 -5.10 5.70
CA THR A 86 -17.89 -5.89 4.89
C THR A 86 -17.24 -7.20 4.46
N ALA A 87 -18.04 -8.23 4.24
CA ALA A 87 -17.54 -9.52 3.77
C ALA A 87 -16.87 -9.41 2.39
N GLU A 88 -17.45 -8.61 1.51
CA GLU A 88 -16.96 -8.38 0.14
C GLU A 88 -15.62 -7.64 0.15
N GLY A 89 -15.49 -6.59 0.98
CA GLY A 89 -14.26 -5.82 1.10
C GLY A 89 -13.12 -6.65 1.70
N LEU A 90 -13.43 -7.46 2.72
CA LEU A 90 -12.47 -8.40 3.31
C LEU A 90 -12.02 -9.46 2.30
N ASP A 91 -12.96 -10.10 1.58
CA ASP A 91 -12.61 -11.11 0.58
C ASP A 91 -11.76 -10.52 -0.56
N ALA A 92 -12.08 -9.32 -1.02
CA ALA A 92 -11.27 -8.60 -2.02
C ALA A 92 -9.86 -8.32 -1.50
N CYS A 93 -9.72 -7.91 -0.23
CA CYS A 93 -8.41 -7.67 0.40
C CYS A 93 -7.59 -8.96 0.50
N LEU A 94 -8.20 -10.08 0.92
CA LEU A 94 -7.55 -11.38 1.00
C LEU A 94 -7.12 -11.89 -0.37
N LYS A 95 -7.93 -11.70 -1.42
CA LYS A 95 -7.56 -12.01 -2.81
C LYS A 95 -6.37 -11.19 -3.29
N LEU A 96 -6.30 -9.91 -2.94
CA LEU A 96 -5.11 -9.09 -3.23
C LEU A 96 -3.88 -9.64 -2.51
N ALA A 97 -4.01 -10.01 -1.23
CA ALA A 97 -2.91 -10.58 -0.45
C ALA A 97 -2.37 -11.89 -1.05
N GLU A 98 -3.20 -12.71 -1.70
CA GLU A 98 -2.77 -13.93 -2.40
C GLU A 98 -1.73 -13.65 -3.51
N SER A 99 -1.77 -12.47 -4.10
CA SER A 99 -0.89 -12.04 -5.19
C SER A 99 0.26 -11.14 -4.75
N CYS A 100 0.44 -10.93 -3.45
CA CYS A 100 1.45 -10.05 -2.90
C CYS A 100 2.56 -10.85 -2.18
N ASP A 101 3.79 -10.35 -2.25
CA ASP A 101 4.95 -10.93 -1.56
C ASP A 101 5.02 -10.51 -0.10
N ALA A 102 4.43 -9.35 0.23
CA ALA A 102 4.40 -8.83 1.59
C ALA A 102 3.10 -8.08 1.86
N LEU A 103 2.64 -8.15 3.12
CA LEU A 103 1.57 -7.32 3.66
C LEU A 103 2.13 -6.49 4.80
N LEU A 104 1.96 -5.15 4.73
CA LEU A 104 2.43 -4.22 5.73
C LEU A 104 1.25 -3.48 6.36
N TYR A 105 1.24 -3.39 7.68
CA TYR A 105 0.26 -2.62 8.43
C TYR A 105 0.87 -2.01 9.69
N ASN A 106 0.27 -0.94 10.19
CA ASN A 106 0.60 -0.31 11.47
C ASN A 106 -0.62 -0.26 12.41
N ILE A 107 -1.55 -1.16 12.20
CA ILE A 107 -2.76 -1.36 13.00
C ILE A 107 -2.44 -2.38 14.11
N ARG A 108 -3.04 -2.22 15.30
CA ARG A 108 -2.84 -3.17 16.39
C ARG A 108 -3.25 -4.60 15.99
N PRO A 109 -2.48 -5.64 16.35
CA PRO A 109 -2.79 -7.02 15.97
C PRO A 109 -4.20 -7.47 16.32
N GLN A 110 -4.73 -7.05 17.50
CA GLN A 110 -6.11 -7.38 17.88
C GLN A 110 -7.15 -6.74 16.96
N ALA A 111 -6.87 -5.55 16.42
CA ALA A 111 -7.76 -4.91 15.45
C ALA A 111 -7.69 -5.60 14.09
N MET A 112 -6.51 -6.02 13.65
CA MET A 112 -6.35 -6.84 12.45
C MET A 112 -7.09 -8.17 12.57
N ALA A 113 -7.00 -8.85 13.70
CA ALA A 113 -7.74 -10.10 13.96
C ALA A 113 -9.26 -9.88 13.89
N ARG A 114 -9.79 -8.78 14.47
CA ARG A 114 -11.21 -8.43 14.38
C ARG A 114 -11.70 -8.15 12.96
N LEU A 115 -10.81 -7.66 12.10
CA LEU A 115 -11.09 -7.46 10.68
C LEU A 115 -10.99 -8.75 9.85
N GLY A 116 -10.62 -9.89 10.46
CA GLY A 116 -10.41 -11.14 9.73
C GLY A 116 -9.06 -11.20 8.98
N LEU A 117 -8.12 -10.33 9.33
CA LEU A 117 -6.77 -10.22 8.75
C LEU A 117 -5.69 -10.60 9.77
N SER A 118 -5.98 -11.60 10.63
CA SER A 118 -4.94 -12.15 11.49
C SER A 118 -3.83 -12.81 10.66
N TYR A 119 -2.67 -13.02 11.29
CA TYR A 119 -1.58 -13.74 10.63
C TYR A 119 -2.03 -15.07 10.04
N GLU A 120 -2.76 -15.87 10.83
CA GLU A 120 -3.24 -17.18 10.43
C GLU A 120 -4.20 -17.10 9.23
N ALA A 121 -5.09 -16.10 9.20
CA ALA A 121 -6.04 -15.89 8.11
C ALA A 121 -5.33 -15.52 6.80
N VAL A 122 -4.33 -14.64 6.87
CA VAL A 122 -3.54 -14.24 5.71
C VAL A 122 -2.61 -15.37 5.26
N ALA A 123 -1.92 -16.03 6.19
CA ALA A 123 -1.01 -17.14 5.91
C ALA A 123 -1.74 -18.36 5.31
N ALA A 124 -3.00 -18.58 5.66
CA ALA A 124 -3.82 -19.65 5.06
C ALA A 124 -4.07 -19.39 3.56
N ARG A 125 -4.12 -18.12 3.14
CA ARG A 125 -4.29 -17.72 1.74
C ARG A 125 -2.97 -17.58 1.00
N ASN A 126 -1.94 -17.07 1.68
CA ASN A 126 -0.62 -16.87 1.11
C ASN A 126 0.47 -17.17 2.17
N PRO A 127 1.03 -18.39 2.19
CA PRO A 127 2.02 -18.78 3.21
C PRO A 127 3.36 -18.05 3.13
N VAL A 128 3.60 -17.26 2.08
CA VAL A 128 4.87 -16.53 1.85
C VAL A 128 4.80 -15.08 2.34
N SER A 129 3.60 -14.51 2.46
CA SER A 129 3.41 -13.10 2.74
C SER A 129 3.25 -12.84 4.23
N TYR A 130 4.33 -12.40 4.91
CA TYR A 130 4.17 -11.83 6.24
C TYR A 130 5.25 -10.82 6.62
N THR A 131 4.80 -9.68 7.16
CA THR A 131 5.64 -8.77 7.95
C THR A 131 4.84 -8.13 9.07
N HIS A 132 5.50 -8.04 10.22
CA HIS A 132 5.02 -7.24 11.33
C HIS A 132 4.88 -5.77 10.94
#